data_3923bc9466a3b2d5adedb4a76689a933
#
_entry.id   3923bc9466a3b2d5adedb4a76689a933
#
_cell.length_a   1.000
_cell.length_b   1.000
_cell.length_c   1.000
_cell.angle_alpha   90.00
_cell.angle_beta   90.00
_cell.angle_gamma   90.00
#
_symmetry.space_group_name_H-M   'P 1'
#
loop_
_entity.id
_entity.type
_entity.pdbx_description
1 polymer ?
#
loop_
_entity_poly.entity_id
_entity_poly.type
_entity_poly.pdbx_seq_one_letter_code
_entity_poly.pdbx_strand_id
1 'polypeptide(L)'
;MTLLKLQTDCFRKIRLLFTLFYLLLFSLSGVLGQELPATGFSEINNADHKIIVGQIRFEKNKTTRSGIIYRELLFNTGDTINADVWERLLEQSRLNLLNTSLFNFVNIETSRTEGEMPVVDVVFSFVERWYLWPVPVVELADRNFNEWWRTRDLSRINYGLVLNHQNFRGRKELLQAVLIGGYNQSLGIAYSKPNINRAQTIGLGFGATYSRRREVAYATKNDELAYYDNPGSFSFKGFDINTSLLYRPLIHQRHMLTLQYSQYIFSDTIYKLNPHYFISSNSKPNFLSLIYEFRSDYRNLKYYPTGGYYFDLRISKQGFGFFQNSKLNVFDIASAFKKYFTLSDRWYLLTGVSVKFSLADRQPYFMSSSLGYKYDFIRGYEYYVVDGRHTALTKLNLKYRILEPTIIHLPFIPTEKFSKLHLSLYLGMHSDMGYVYEPNNNNGFNNKLPNSFLWGNGFGLDVVTYYDQVMRIEYSINRKGEHGVFLHFLAPI
;
A
#
# COMPACT_ATOMS: atom_id res chain seq x y z
N MET A 1 -3.39 20.73 39.60
CA MET A 1 -3.74 21.82 38.67
C MET A 1 -2.96 21.79 37.35
N THR A 2 -1.79 21.18 37.29
CA THR A 2 -0.93 21.07 36.11
C THR A 2 -1.39 19.99 35.10
N LEU A 3 -1.96 18.87 35.54
CA LEU A 3 -2.46 17.77 34.69
C LEU A 3 -3.72 18.16 33.89
N LEU A 4 -4.63 18.97 34.45
CA LEU A 4 -5.80 19.45 33.75
C LEU A 4 -5.47 20.43 32.61
N LYS A 5 -4.44 21.28 32.80
CA LYS A 5 -3.98 22.20 31.75
C LYS A 5 -3.31 21.47 30.56
N LEU A 6 -2.57 20.41 30.82
CA LEU A 6 -1.97 19.57 29.78
C LEU A 6 -3.03 18.80 28.97
N GLN A 7 -4.10 18.31 29.61
CA GLN A 7 -5.22 17.69 28.91
C GLN A 7 -5.98 18.69 28.03
N THR A 8 -6.26 19.89 28.53
CA THR A 8 -6.99 20.92 27.76
C THR A 8 -6.18 21.44 26.56
N ASP A 9 -4.85 21.56 26.68
CA ASP A 9 -3.99 21.94 25.54
C ASP A 9 -3.86 20.82 24.49
N CYS A 10 -3.84 19.58 24.91
CA CYS A 10 -3.87 18.42 24.01
C CYS A 10 -5.19 18.36 23.23
N PHE A 11 -6.34 18.48 23.91
CA PHE A 11 -7.65 18.54 23.27
C PHE A 11 -7.79 19.75 22.33
N ARG A 12 -7.21 20.88 22.66
CA ARG A 12 -7.23 22.09 21.82
C ARG A 12 -6.40 21.92 20.55
N LYS A 13 -5.21 21.29 20.63
CA LYS A 13 -4.37 20.97 19.47
C LYS A 13 -4.97 19.88 18.60
N ILE A 14 -5.56 18.86 19.20
CA ILE A 14 -6.31 17.81 18.49
C ILE A 14 -7.55 18.42 17.80
N ARG A 15 -8.27 19.30 18.47
CA ARG A 15 -9.42 20.02 17.90
C ARG A 15 -9.01 20.92 16.74
N LEU A 16 -7.84 21.58 16.83
CA LEU A 16 -7.29 22.39 15.74
C LEU A 16 -6.90 21.54 14.53
N LEU A 17 -6.29 20.38 14.75
CA LEU A 17 -5.99 19.38 13.71
C LEU A 17 -7.28 18.83 13.05
N PHE A 18 -8.31 18.53 13.87
CA PHE A 18 -9.61 18.13 13.35
C PHE A 18 -10.32 19.25 12.58
N THR A 19 -10.19 20.50 13.02
CA THR A 19 -10.79 21.66 12.31
C THR A 19 -10.06 21.93 11.01
N LEU A 20 -8.73 21.84 10.99
CA LEU A 20 -7.93 21.91 9.76
C LEU A 20 -8.23 20.74 8.82
N PHE A 21 -8.37 19.54 9.34
CA PHE A 21 -8.77 18.37 8.58
C PHE A 21 -10.19 18.51 8.02
N TYR A 22 -11.13 19.02 8.82
CA TYR A 22 -12.51 19.27 8.40
C TYR A 22 -12.59 20.42 7.36
N LEU A 23 -11.79 21.49 7.53
CA LEU A 23 -11.68 22.55 6.54
C LEU A 23 -11.03 22.07 5.23
N LEU A 24 -10.04 21.18 5.32
CA LEU A 24 -9.42 20.56 4.15
C LEU A 24 -10.39 19.62 3.43
N LEU A 25 -11.17 18.83 4.18
CA LEU A 25 -12.24 18.01 3.62
C LEU A 25 -13.38 18.85 3.04
N PHE A 26 -13.73 19.99 3.66
CA PHE A 26 -14.78 20.87 3.19
C PHE A 26 -14.35 21.70 1.97
N SER A 27 -13.09 22.12 1.89
CA SER A 27 -12.51 22.72 0.68
C SER A 27 -12.41 21.69 -0.46
N LEU A 28 -12.15 20.43 -0.14
CA LEU A 28 -12.16 19.31 -1.09
C LEU A 28 -13.60 18.94 -1.52
N SER A 29 -14.62 19.07 -0.66
CA SER A 29 -16.01 18.79 -1.03
C SER A 29 -16.58 19.86 -1.98
N GLY A 30 -16.15 21.11 -1.88
CA GLY A 30 -16.47 22.15 -2.86
C GLY A 30 -15.87 21.89 -4.25
N VAL A 31 -14.77 21.16 -4.32
CA VAL A 31 -14.13 20.70 -5.58
C VAL A 31 -14.71 19.35 -6.05
N LEU A 32 -15.28 18.57 -5.15
CA LEU A 32 -15.92 17.28 -5.45
C LEU A 32 -17.30 17.44 -6.12
N GLY A 33 -17.92 18.61 -6.02
CA GLY A 33 -19.20 18.96 -6.67
C GLY A 33 -19.08 19.52 -8.09
N GLN A 34 -17.87 19.79 -8.56
CA GLN A 34 -17.66 20.11 -9.97
C GLN A 34 -17.43 18.81 -10.72
N GLU A 35 -18.47 18.37 -11.43
CA GLU A 35 -18.29 17.44 -12.54
C GLU A 35 -17.18 18.01 -13.43
N LEU A 36 -16.11 17.21 -13.63
CA LEU A 36 -15.06 17.57 -14.57
C LEU A 36 -15.72 17.94 -15.91
N PRO A 37 -15.34 19.06 -16.55
CA PRO A 37 -15.83 19.36 -17.87
C PRO A 37 -15.48 18.16 -18.76
N ALA A 38 -16.49 17.57 -19.33
CA ALA A 38 -16.34 16.58 -20.38
C ALA A 38 -15.44 17.20 -21.45
N THR A 39 -14.24 16.67 -21.61
CA THR A 39 -13.36 17.06 -22.72
C THR A 39 -14.17 16.93 -24.01
N GLY A 40 -14.45 18.06 -24.62
CA GLY A 40 -14.95 18.35 -25.96
C GLY A 40 -15.44 17.19 -26.82
N PHE A 41 -16.49 16.50 -26.40
CA PHE A 41 -17.36 15.79 -27.32
C PHE A 41 -18.53 16.72 -27.60
N SER A 42 -18.66 17.15 -28.85
CA SER A 42 -19.82 17.83 -29.33
C SER A 42 -21.07 17.10 -28.83
N GLU A 43 -21.95 17.84 -28.13
CA GLU A 43 -23.29 17.37 -27.81
C GLU A 43 -24.01 17.07 -29.15
N ILE A 44 -23.88 15.81 -29.58
CA ILE A 44 -24.85 15.25 -30.51
C ILE A 44 -26.00 14.79 -29.62
N ASN A 45 -27.07 15.55 -29.60
CA ASN A 45 -28.36 15.18 -29.04
C ASN A 45 -28.87 13.89 -29.71
N ASN A 46 -28.47 12.73 -29.18
CA ASN A 46 -28.99 11.40 -29.49
C ASN A 46 -29.48 10.74 -28.21
N ALA A 47 -30.55 11.29 -27.64
CA ALA A 47 -31.10 10.90 -26.33
C ALA A 47 -31.77 9.51 -26.29
N ASP A 48 -31.82 8.73 -27.38
CA ASP A 48 -32.63 7.50 -27.45
C ASP A 48 -31.94 6.25 -28.03
N HIS A 49 -30.65 6.26 -28.30
CA HIS A 49 -30.00 5.06 -28.82
C HIS A 49 -29.54 4.14 -27.71
N LYS A 50 -30.34 3.10 -27.45
CA LYS A 50 -29.98 1.97 -26.57
C LYS A 50 -29.31 0.87 -27.39
N ILE A 51 -28.37 0.19 -26.78
CA ILE A 51 -27.74 -1.02 -27.29
C ILE A 51 -28.06 -2.19 -26.37
N ILE A 52 -28.13 -3.38 -26.91
CA ILE A 52 -28.26 -4.64 -26.16
C ILE A 52 -26.88 -5.32 -26.16
N VAL A 53 -26.39 -5.70 -25.00
CA VAL A 53 -25.16 -6.48 -24.89
C VAL A 53 -25.43 -7.91 -25.34
N GLY A 54 -24.83 -8.29 -26.44
CA GLY A 54 -24.90 -9.64 -27.02
C GLY A 54 -24.03 -10.65 -26.29
N GLN A 55 -23.33 -11.47 -27.06
CA GLN A 55 -22.43 -12.48 -26.49
C GLN A 55 -21.14 -11.82 -25.99
N ILE A 56 -20.72 -12.20 -24.78
CA ILE A 56 -19.41 -11.86 -24.24
C ILE A 56 -18.51 -13.09 -24.35
N ARG A 57 -17.44 -12.98 -25.13
CA ARG A 57 -16.46 -14.07 -25.34
C ARG A 57 -15.11 -13.71 -24.79
N PHE A 58 -14.40 -14.70 -24.27
CA PHE A 58 -13.05 -14.57 -23.73
C PHE A 58 -12.08 -15.45 -24.51
N GLU A 59 -11.00 -14.84 -24.97
CA GLU A 59 -9.97 -15.51 -25.74
C GLU A 59 -8.61 -15.40 -25.07
N LYS A 60 -7.79 -16.44 -25.23
CA LYS A 60 -6.41 -16.51 -24.71
C LYS A 60 -6.30 -16.47 -23.17
N ASN A 61 -7.40 -16.66 -22.44
CA ASN A 61 -7.39 -16.83 -20.97
C ASN A 61 -7.13 -18.30 -20.60
N LYS A 62 -5.94 -18.81 -20.89
CA LYS A 62 -5.58 -20.23 -20.73
C LYS A 62 -5.65 -20.73 -19.28
N THR A 63 -5.31 -19.88 -18.33
CA THR A 63 -5.23 -20.21 -16.89
C THR A 63 -6.39 -19.63 -16.11
N THR A 64 -6.71 -18.34 -16.33
CA THR A 64 -7.72 -17.62 -15.56
C THR A 64 -9.13 -18.09 -15.92
N ARG A 65 -9.91 -18.48 -14.90
CA ARG A 65 -11.29 -18.91 -15.09
C ARG A 65 -12.20 -17.76 -15.49
N SER A 66 -13.11 -17.98 -16.41
CA SER A 66 -14.04 -16.99 -16.94
C SER A 66 -14.84 -16.27 -15.84
N GLY A 67 -15.28 -16.97 -14.79
CA GLY A 67 -15.98 -16.35 -13.67
C GLY A 67 -15.18 -15.28 -12.92
N ILE A 68 -13.83 -15.33 -12.92
CA ILE A 68 -12.98 -14.30 -12.36
C ILE A 68 -12.97 -13.06 -13.26
N ILE A 69 -13.07 -13.25 -14.56
CA ILE A 69 -13.13 -12.18 -15.56
C ILE A 69 -14.49 -11.50 -15.51
N TYR A 70 -15.59 -12.26 -15.57
CA TYR A 70 -16.95 -11.75 -15.52
C TYR A 70 -17.20 -10.83 -14.31
N ARG A 71 -16.63 -11.17 -13.16
CA ARG A 71 -16.81 -10.39 -11.95
C ARG A 71 -16.27 -8.95 -12.03
N GLU A 72 -15.32 -8.69 -12.89
CA GLU A 72 -14.69 -7.37 -13.03
C GLU A 72 -15.34 -6.53 -14.15
N LEU A 73 -16.30 -7.13 -14.91
CA LEU A 73 -17.08 -6.41 -15.92
C LEU A 73 -18.19 -5.57 -15.27
N LEU A 74 -18.55 -4.48 -15.90
CA LEU A 74 -19.62 -3.57 -15.49
C LEU A 74 -20.93 -3.81 -16.22
N PHE A 75 -21.00 -4.86 -17.05
CA PHE A 75 -22.18 -5.24 -17.85
C PHE A 75 -22.23 -6.76 -18.00
N ASN A 76 -23.41 -7.26 -18.29
CA ASN A 76 -23.68 -8.67 -18.54
C ASN A 76 -24.36 -8.86 -19.90
N THR A 77 -24.33 -10.08 -20.43
CA THR A 77 -25.11 -10.47 -21.60
C THR A 77 -26.60 -10.20 -21.36
N GLY A 78 -27.26 -9.54 -22.28
CA GLY A 78 -28.66 -9.15 -22.23
C GLY A 78 -28.93 -7.78 -21.60
N ASP A 79 -27.94 -7.11 -21.02
CA ASP A 79 -28.11 -5.76 -20.48
C ASP A 79 -28.46 -4.77 -21.59
N THR A 80 -29.40 -3.86 -21.31
CA THR A 80 -29.72 -2.73 -22.18
C THR A 80 -29.07 -1.47 -21.65
N ILE A 81 -28.17 -0.89 -22.44
CA ILE A 81 -27.29 0.21 -22.02
C ILE A 81 -27.45 1.39 -22.97
N ASN A 82 -27.36 2.62 -22.46
CA ASN A 82 -27.32 3.81 -23.31
C ASN A 82 -26.00 3.86 -24.09
N ALA A 83 -26.06 4.15 -25.38
CA ALA A 83 -24.90 4.16 -26.25
C ALA A 83 -23.82 5.20 -25.85
N ASP A 84 -24.23 6.31 -25.24
CA ASP A 84 -23.35 7.38 -24.75
C ASP A 84 -22.41 6.95 -23.62
N VAL A 85 -22.82 5.96 -22.80
CA VAL A 85 -22.00 5.45 -21.69
C VAL A 85 -21.24 4.16 -22.03
N TRP A 86 -21.51 3.57 -23.19
CA TRP A 86 -20.99 2.25 -23.56
C TRP A 86 -19.44 2.17 -23.59
N GLU A 87 -18.81 3.09 -24.33
CA GLU A 87 -17.35 3.14 -24.43
C GLU A 87 -16.69 3.34 -23.06
N ARG A 88 -17.31 4.13 -22.19
CA ARG A 88 -16.84 4.33 -20.82
C ARG A 88 -16.92 3.04 -19.99
N LEU A 89 -18.01 2.26 -20.13
CA LEU A 89 -18.16 0.98 -19.43
C LEU A 89 -17.18 -0.07 -19.93
N LEU A 90 -16.90 -0.11 -21.23
CA LEU A 90 -15.88 -0.97 -21.82
C LEU A 90 -14.50 -0.64 -21.26
N GLU A 91 -14.09 0.63 -21.32
CA GLU A 91 -12.80 1.07 -20.85
C GLU A 91 -12.65 0.85 -19.33
N GLN A 92 -13.68 1.15 -18.55
CA GLN A 92 -13.65 0.91 -17.10
C GLN A 92 -13.56 -0.59 -16.79
N SER A 93 -14.25 -1.45 -17.55
CA SER A 93 -14.13 -2.91 -17.42
C SER A 93 -12.72 -3.38 -17.77
N ARG A 94 -12.10 -2.82 -18.82
CA ARG A 94 -10.71 -3.08 -19.19
C ARG A 94 -9.74 -2.72 -18.06
N LEU A 95 -9.90 -1.54 -17.47
CA LEU A 95 -9.08 -1.08 -16.34
C LEU A 95 -9.28 -1.96 -15.09
N ASN A 96 -10.52 -2.38 -14.81
CA ASN A 96 -10.80 -3.30 -13.71
C ASN A 96 -10.04 -4.63 -13.89
N LEU A 97 -10.04 -5.19 -15.11
CA LEU A 97 -9.32 -6.41 -15.44
C LEU A 97 -7.81 -6.24 -15.29
N LEU A 98 -7.22 -5.15 -15.79
CA LEU A 98 -5.81 -4.81 -15.60
C LEU A 98 -5.46 -4.65 -14.10
N ASN A 99 -6.33 -3.99 -13.34
CA ASN A 99 -6.17 -3.80 -11.89
C ASN A 99 -6.28 -5.09 -11.06
N THR A 100 -6.69 -6.21 -11.68
CA THR A 100 -6.59 -7.53 -11.04
C THR A 100 -5.17 -8.02 -10.90
N SER A 101 -4.23 -7.46 -11.68
CA SER A 101 -2.85 -7.93 -11.86
C SER A 101 -2.75 -9.35 -12.43
N LEU A 102 -3.79 -9.83 -13.14
CA LEU A 102 -3.79 -11.12 -13.82
C LEU A 102 -3.35 -11.02 -15.29
N PHE A 103 -3.49 -9.86 -15.87
CA PHE A 103 -3.25 -9.62 -17.29
C PHE A 103 -2.22 -8.52 -17.49
N ASN A 104 -1.35 -8.69 -18.51
CA ASN A 104 -0.46 -7.63 -19.00
C ASN A 104 -1.20 -6.74 -19.98
N PHE A 105 -2.03 -7.37 -20.83
CA PHE A 105 -2.83 -6.66 -21.83
C PHE A 105 -4.24 -7.24 -21.86
N VAL A 106 -5.19 -6.35 -22.08
CA VAL A 106 -6.60 -6.65 -22.30
C VAL A 106 -7.03 -5.85 -23.52
N ASN A 107 -7.29 -6.54 -24.62
CA ASN A 107 -7.83 -5.96 -25.85
C ASN A 107 -9.31 -6.26 -25.91
N ILE A 108 -10.09 -5.33 -26.42
CA ILE A 108 -11.53 -5.44 -26.59
C ILE A 108 -11.86 -5.22 -28.07
N GLU A 109 -12.60 -6.13 -28.65
CA GLU A 109 -13.16 -6.01 -29.98
C GLU A 109 -14.67 -6.07 -29.86
N THR A 110 -15.38 -5.19 -30.56
CA THR A 110 -16.83 -5.17 -30.57
C THR A 110 -17.35 -5.34 -31.99
N SER A 111 -18.39 -6.12 -32.16
CA SER A 111 -19.14 -6.24 -33.41
C SER A 111 -20.59 -5.84 -33.17
N ARG A 112 -21.15 -5.00 -34.05
CA ARG A 112 -22.49 -4.42 -33.90
C ARG A 112 -23.39 -4.91 -35.02
N THR A 113 -24.58 -5.35 -34.66
CA THR A 113 -25.66 -5.69 -35.61
C THR A 113 -26.48 -4.44 -35.92
N GLU A 114 -26.86 -4.27 -37.17
CA GLU A 114 -27.75 -3.16 -37.57
C GLU A 114 -29.19 -3.39 -37.10
N GLY A 115 -29.90 -2.32 -36.70
CA GLY A 115 -31.29 -2.39 -36.24
C GLY A 115 -31.67 -1.23 -35.34
N GLU A 116 -32.97 -1.08 -35.00
CA GLU A 116 -33.48 -0.05 -34.08
C GLU A 116 -32.86 -0.19 -32.67
N MET A 117 -32.62 -1.41 -32.17
CA MET A 117 -31.86 -1.71 -31.00
C MET A 117 -30.69 -2.64 -31.37
N PRO A 118 -29.52 -2.06 -31.70
CA PRO A 118 -28.38 -2.86 -32.12
C PRO A 118 -27.85 -3.76 -31.00
N VAL A 119 -27.57 -5.01 -31.35
CA VAL A 119 -26.91 -5.96 -30.47
C VAL A 119 -25.40 -5.83 -30.65
N VAL A 120 -24.67 -5.67 -29.53
CA VAL A 120 -23.21 -5.54 -29.53
C VAL A 120 -22.59 -6.76 -28.89
N ASP A 121 -21.92 -7.58 -29.68
CA ASP A 121 -21.09 -8.67 -29.20
C ASP A 121 -19.71 -8.13 -28.79
N VAL A 122 -19.15 -8.68 -27.73
CA VAL A 122 -17.87 -8.25 -27.17
C VAL A 122 -16.92 -9.42 -27.05
N VAL A 123 -15.71 -9.26 -27.59
CA VAL A 123 -14.62 -10.23 -27.47
C VAL A 123 -13.49 -9.59 -26.66
N PHE A 124 -13.18 -10.19 -25.52
CA PHE A 124 -12.00 -9.84 -24.72
C PHE A 124 -10.87 -10.81 -25.05
N SER A 125 -9.75 -10.31 -25.53
CA SER A 125 -8.53 -11.10 -25.70
C SER A 125 -7.44 -10.68 -24.73
N PHE A 126 -6.75 -11.66 -24.14
CA PHE A 126 -5.86 -11.46 -23.00
C PHE A 126 -4.43 -11.86 -23.30
N VAL A 127 -3.48 -11.12 -22.74
CA VAL A 127 -2.12 -11.60 -22.47
C VAL A 127 -1.98 -11.78 -20.97
N GLU A 128 -2.07 -13.03 -20.51
CA GLU A 128 -1.96 -13.37 -19.09
C GLU A 128 -0.56 -13.11 -18.56
N ARG A 129 -0.46 -12.68 -17.28
CA ARG A 129 0.83 -12.54 -16.60
C ARG A 129 1.47 -13.90 -16.32
N TRP A 130 2.74 -13.87 -15.99
CA TRP A 130 3.39 -15.00 -15.33
C TRP A 130 2.94 -15.04 -13.88
N TYR A 131 2.43 -16.19 -13.42
CA TYR A 131 1.80 -16.29 -12.10
C TYR A 131 2.68 -16.92 -11.04
N LEU A 132 3.67 -17.72 -11.42
CA LEU A 132 4.57 -18.40 -10.49
C LEU A 132 5.92 -17.67 -10.44
N TRP A 133 6.14 -16.92 -9.39
CA TRP A 133 7.35 -16.14 -9.18
C TRP A 133 8.24 -16.77 -8.11
N PRO A 134 9.25 -17.55 -8.46
CA PRO A 134 10.36 -17.86 -7.57
C PRO A 134 11.29 -16.65 -7.53
N VAL A 135 11.13 -15.80 -6.52
CA VAL A 135 11.93 -14.58 -6.35
C VAL A 135 13.10 -14.91 -5.44
N PRO A 136 14.35 -14.99 -5.97
CA PRO A 136 15.52 -15.05 -5.13
C PRO A 136 15.61 -13.76 -4.32
N VAL A 137 15.84 -13.91 -3.03
CA VAL A 137 16.01 -12.80 -2.10
C VAL A 137 17.47 -12.66 -1.80
N VAL A 138 18.01 -11.49 -2.06
CA VAL A 138 19.29 -11.02 -1.51
C VAL A 138 18.98 -9.67 -0.91
N GLU A 139 18.83 -9.61 0.39
CA GLU A 139 18.37 -8.44 1.12
C GLU A 139 19.40 -8.04 2.15
N LEU A 140 19.67 -6.76 2.21
CA LEU A 140 20.49 -6.18 3.25
C LEU A 140 19.70 -6.16 4.57
N ALA A 141 20.35 -6.49 5.67
CA ALA A 141 19.71 -6.45 6.98
C ALA A 141 19.38 -5.01 7.43
N ASP A 142 20.01 -4.04 6.79
CA ASP A 142 19.79 -2.62 7.04
C ASP A 142 18.42 -2.13 6.59
N ARG A 143 17.95 -1.04 7.18
CA ARG A 143 16.61 -0.49 6.97
C ARG A 143 16.30 -0.16 5.50
N ASN A 144 17.31 0.35 4.78
CA ASN A 144 17.22 0.68 3.35
C ASN A 144 18.60 0.64 2.70
N PHE A 145 18.64 0.70 1.36
CA PHE A 145 19.88 0.69 0.60
C PHE A 145 20.81 1.85 0.96
N ASN A 146 20.29 3.04 1.22
CA ASN A 146 21.08 4.21 1.53
C ASN A 146 21.82 4.07 2.87
N GLU A 147 21.17 3.46 3.85
CA GLU A 147 21.80 3.12 5.14
C GLU A 147 22.92 2.11 4.97
N TRP A 148 22.68 1.04 4.24
CA TRP A 148 23.71 0.05 3.93
C TRP A 148 24.89 0.65 3.14
N TRP A 149 24.61 1.53 2.18
CA TRP A 149 25.67 2.17 1.41
C TRP A 149 26.67 2.95 2.27
N ARG A 150 26.22 3.44 3.42
CA ARG A 150 27.07 4.11 4.41
C ARG A 150 27.98 3.12 5.13
N THR A 151 27.48 1.93 5.48
CA THR A 151 28.20 0.91 6.26
C THR A 151 28.97 -0.09 5.40
N ARG A 152 28.44 -0.46 4.22
CA ARG A 152 28.96 -1.44 3.27
C ARG A 152 29.28 -2.81 3.86
N ASP A 153 28.57 -3.22 4.92
CA ASP A 153 28.81 -4.49 5.61
C ASP A 153 28.09 -5.65 4.91
N LEU A 154 28.84 -6.44 4.14
CA LEU A 154 28.34 -7.62 3.44
C LEU A 154 28.00 -8.80 4.36
N SER A 155 28.48 -8.81 5.62
CA SER A 155 28.14 -9.88 6.57
C SER A 155 26.68 -9.82 7.00
N ARG A 156 26.02 -8.70 6.78
CA ARG A 156 24.63 -8.40 7.13
C ARG A 156 23.67 -8.67 5.97
N ILE A 157 23.86 -9.76 5.26
CA ILE A 157 23.00 -10.13 4.12
C ILE A 157 22.05 -11.26 4.53
N ASN A 158 20.79 -11.09 4.16
CA ASN A 158 19.78 -12.13 4.12
C ASN A 158 19.72 -12.72 2.71
N TYR A 159 19.59 -14.03 2.59
CA TYR A 159 19.44 -14.69 1.29
C TYR A 159 18.34 -15.74 1.38
N GLY A 160 17.67 -15.98 0.28
CA GLY A 160 16.59 -16.96 0.30
C GLY A 160 15.75 -16.98 -0.96
N LEU A 161 14.56 -17.53 -0.79
CA LEU A 161 13.58 -17.68 -1.85
C LEU A 161 12.20 -17.28 -1.34
N VAL A 162 11.53 -16.41 -2.07
CA VAL A 162 10.10 -16.15 -1.90
C VAL A 162 9.38 -16.71 -3.12
N LEU A 163 8.55 -17.72 -2.90
CA LEU A 163 7.72 -18.32 -3.93
C LEU A 163 6.33 -17.67 -3.84
N ASN A 164 5.95 -16.95 -4.90
CA ASN A 164 4.63 -16.35 -5.04
C ASN A 164 3.91 -17.03 -6.21
N HIS A 165 2.84 -17.75 -5.94
CA HIS A 165 1.95 -18.25 -6.96
C HIS A 165 0.65 -17.43 -6.94
N GLN A 166 0.60 -16.39 -7.78
CA GLN A 166 -0.60 -15.62 -8.03
C GLN A 166 -1.51 -16.40 -8.97
N ASN A 167 -2.83 -16.24 -8.83
CA ASN A 167 -3.79 -16.95 -9.64
C ASN A 167 -3.70 -18.49 -9.56
N PHE A 168 -3.37 -19.02 -8.37
CA PHE A 168 -3.32 -20.46 -8.14
C PHE A 168 -4.65 -21.11 -8.56
N ARG A 169 -4.59 -22.19 -9.34
CA ARG A 169 -5.75 -22.86 -9.94
C ARG A 169 -6.65 -21.99 -10.83
N GLY A 170 -6.17 -20.83 -11.31
CA GLY A 170 -6.91 -19.89 -12.15
C GLY A 170 -8.05 -19.15 -11.43
N ARG A 171 -8.06 -19.14 -10.11
CA ARG A 171 -9.14 -18.57 -9.26
C ARG A 171 -8.74 -17.30 -8.55
N LYS A 172 -7.65 -16.65 -8.99
CA LYS A 172 -7.07 -15.48 -8.30
C LYS A 172 -6.65 -15.79 -6.85
N GLU A 173 -6.42 -17.06 -6.54
CA GLU A 173 -5.90 -17.48 -5.24
C GLU A 173 -4.42 -17.15 -5.17
N LEU A 174 -3.94 -16.78 -3.97
CA LEU A 174 -2.53 -16.52 -3.69
C LEU A 174 -2.00 -17.64 -2.81
N LEU A 175 -0.95 -18.30 -3.26
CA LEU A 175 -0.13 -19.19 -2.43
C LEU A 175 1.27 -18.59 -2.35
N GLN A 176 1.75 -18.35 -1.14
CA GLN A 176 3.07 -17.80 -0.89
C GLN A 176 3.84 -18.69 0.07
N ALA A 177 5.11 -18.93 -0.23
CA ALA A 177 6.07 -19.51 0.69
C ALA A 177 7.31 -18.62 0.79
N VAL A 178 7.82 -18.42 2.00
CA VAL A 178 8.98 -17.60 2.30
C VAL A 178 10.00 -18.47 2.99
N LEU A 179 11.22 -18.50 2.47
CA LEU A 179 12.37 -19.17 3.07
C LEU A 179 13.57 -18.23 2.98
N ILE A 180 13.89 -17.57 4.08
CA ILE A 180 15.02 -16.63 4.17
C ILE A 180 15.96 -17.11 5.25
N GLY A 181 17.24 -17.16 4.92
CA GLY A 181 18.37 -17.47 5.79
C GLY A 181 19.38 -16.32 5.82
N GLY A 182 20.51 -16.55 6.46
CA GLY A 182 21.58 -15.56 6.60
C GLY A 182 21.53 -14.83 7.94
N TYR A 183 21.76 -13.53 7.92
CA TYR A 183 21.84 -12.71 9.14
C TYR A 183 20.53 -12.74 9.92
N ASN A 184 19.41 -12.51 9.26
CA ASN A 184 18.07 -12.75 9.77
C ASN A 184 17.46 -13.97 9.07
N GLN A 185 16.51 -14.62 9.71
CA GLN A 185 15.92 -15.83 9.18
C GLN A 185 14.38 -15.75 9.26
N SER A 186 13.71 -16.23 8.23
CA SER A 186 12.25 -16.26 8.19
C SER A 186 11.75 -17.48 7.42
N LEU A 187 10.77 -18.16 7.99
CA LEU A 187 10.01 -19.22 7.36
C LEU A 187 8.53 -18.83 7.42
N GLY A 188 7.87 -18.82 6.27
CA GLY A 188 6.47 -18.41 6.20
C GLY A 188 5.70 -19.14 5.13
N ILE A 189 4.40 -19.29 5.36
CA ILE A 189 3.42 -19.75 4.39
C ILE A 189 2.18 -18.87 4.49
N ALA A 190 1.60 -18.53 3.34
CA ALA A 190 0.31 -17.85 3.30
C ALA A 190 -0.52 -18.39 2.14
N TYR A 191 -1.81 -18.52 2.36
CA TYR A 191 -2.79 -18.89 1.35
C TYR A 191 -4.00 -17.98 1.46
N SER A 192 -4.45 -17.45 0.34
CA SER A 192 -5.64 -16.62 0.26
C SER A 192 -6.52 -17.05 -0.90
N LYS A 193 -7.79 -17.29 -0.59
CA LYS A 193 -8.85 -17.61 -1.55
C LYS A 193 -9.88 -16.48 -1.52
N PRO A 194 -9.85 -15.56 -2.49
CA PRO A 194 -10.69 -14.36 -2.46
C PRO A 194 -12.18 -14.63 -2.70
N ASN A 195 -12.54 -15.78 -3.27
CA ASN A 195 -13.90 -16.12 -3.67
C ASN A 195 -14.25 -17.53 -3.23
N ILE A 196 -14.98 -17.67 -2.13
CA ILE A 196 -15.45 -18.97 -1.59
C ILE A 196 -16.93 -19.23 -1.87
N ASN A 197 -17.74 -18.17 -2.05
CA ASN A 197 -19.17 -18.25 -2.35
C ASN A 197 -19.46 -18.06 -3.85
N ARG A 198 -20.66 -18.42 -4.30
CA ARG A 198 -21.09 -18.29 -5.71
C ARG A 198 -21.14 -16.82 -6.16
N ALA A 199 -21.56 -15.90 -5.27
CA ALA A 199 -21.58 -14.47 -5.55
C ALA A 199 -20.18 -13.82 -5.59
N GLN A 200 -19.13 -14.59 -5.32
CA GLN A 200 -17.72 -14.15 -5.33
C GLN A 200 -17.44 -12.90 -4.47
N THR A 201 -18.16 -12.77 -3.36
CA THR A 201 -18.06 -11.63 -2.46
C THR A 201 -17.27 -11.93 -1.18
N ILE A 202 -17.17 -13.21 -0.81
CA ILE A 202 -16.53 -13.65 0.44
C ILE A 202 -15.26 -14.43 0.11
N GLY A 203 -14.19 -14.15 0.84
CA GLY A 203 -12.92 -14.86 0.75
C GLY A 203 -12.35 -15.19 2.13
N LEU A 204 -11.39 -16.09 2.16
CA LEU A 204 -10.66 -16.50 3.35
C LEU A 204 -9.16 -16.44 3.08
N GLY A 205 -8.41 -16.10 4.11
CA GLY A 205 -6.96 -16.13 4.12
C GLY A 205 -6.43 -16.81 5.38
N PHE A 206 -5.26 -17.39 5.25
CA PHE A 206 -4.49 -18.00 6.34
C PHE A 206 -3.02 -17.67 6.15
N GLY A 207 -2.31 -17.41 7.23
CA GLY A 207 -0.88 -17.18 7.21
C GLY A 207 -0.22 -17.69 8.49
N ALA A 208 1.00 -18.20 8.37
CA ALA A 208 1.86 -18.53 9.50
C ALA A 208 3.29 -18.12 9.16
N THR A 209 3.98 -17.49 10.11
CA THR A 209 5.35 -17.01 9.95
C THR A 209 6.14 -17.25 11.22
N TYR A 210 7.32 -17.82 11.07
CA TYR A 210 8.34 -17.87 12.10
C TYR A 210 9.54 -17.05 11.65
N SER A 211 10.01 -16.16 12.51
CA SER A 211 11.17 -15.32 12.20
C SER A 211 12.11 -15.21 13.38
N ARG A 212 13.40 -15.04 13.09
CA ARG A 212 14.42 -14.76 14.11
C ARG A 212 15.44 -13.75 13.57
N ARG A 213 15.84 -12.82 14.45
CA ARG A 213 16.75 -11.73 14.09
C ARG A 213 17.89 -11.66 15.09
N ARG A 214 19.11 -11.47 14.60
CA ARG A 214 20.28 -11.24 15.44
C ARG A 214 20.24 -9.86 16.07
N GLU A 215 19.83 -8.90 15.29
CA GLU A 215 19.77 -7.49 15.64
C GLU A 215 18.33 -7.00 15.82
N VAL A 216 18.14 -6.18 16.85
CA VAL A 216 16.84 -5.55 17.16
C VAL A 216 17.06 -4.08 17.49
N ALA A 217 16.30 -3.22 16.85
CA ALA A 217 16.25 -1.81 17.23
C ALA A 217 15.63 -1.67 18.62
N TYR A 218 16.43 -1.33 19.61
CA TYR A 218 15.98 -1.23 21.00
C TYR A 218 15.53 0.17 21.39
N ALA A 219 15.95 1.21 20.67
CA ALA A 219 15.58 2.61 20.91
C ALA A 219 15.74 3.43 19.62
N THR A 220 15.17 4.60 19.60
CA THR A 220 15.50 5.68 18.67
C THR A 220 16.34 6.70 19.40
N LYS A 221 17.57 6.96 18.92
CA LYS A 221 18.53 7.91 19.51
C LYS A 221 18.97 8.91 18.45
N ASN A 222 18.90 10.20 18.76
CA ASN A 222 19.19 11.27 17.80
C ASN A 222 18.38 11.13 16.50
N ASP A 223 17.12 10.67 16.60
CA ASP A 223 16.22 10.43 15.49
C ASP A 223 16.61 9.26 14.55
N GLU A 224 17.59 8.42 14.95
CA GLU A 224 18.03 7.22 14.23
C GLU A 224 17.80 5.96 15.07
N LEU A 225 17.64 4.80 14.42
CA LEU A 225 17.48 3.53 15.13
C LEU A 225 18.79 3.08 15.77
N ALA A 226 18.75 2.82 17.07
CA ALA A 226 19.84 2.22 17.80
C ALA A 226 19.60 0.72 17.96
N TYR A 227 20.55 -0.08 17.51
CA TYR A 227 20.43 -1.53 17.44
C TYR A 227 21.23 -2.23 18.54
N TYR A 228 20.66 -3.32 19.02
CA TYR A 228 21.37 -4.32 19.82
C TYR A 228 21.61 -5.54 18.95
N ASP A 229 22.85 -5.84 18.69
CA ASP A 229 23.31 -7.04 17.99
C ASP A 229 23.86 -8.07 18.99
N ASN A 230 23.51 -9.33 18.80
CA ASN A 230 24.05 -10.45 19.56
C ASN A 230 24.74 -11.43 18.60
N PRO A 231 26.04 -11.31 18.35
CA PRO A 231 26.74 -12.12 17.35
C PRO A 231 26.61 -13.63 17.55
N GLY A 232 26.45 -14.08 18.78
CA GLY A 232 26.36 -15.52 19.15
C GLY A 232 24.95 -16.10 19.16
N SER A 233 23.90 -15.26 19.08
CA SER A 233 22.50 -15.69 19.24
C SER A 233 21.51 -14.81 18.55
N PHE A 234 20.23 -15.18 18.54
CA PHE A 234 19.16 -14.36 18.03
C PHE A 234 18.54 -13.53 19.16
N SER A 235 18.58 -12.21 19.00
CA SER A 235 17.99 -11.26 19.95
C SER A 235 16.47 -11.20 19.89
N PHE A 236 15.88 -11.69 18.79
CA PHE A 236 14.44 -11.79 18.60
C PHE A 236 14.07 -13.13 17.94
N LYS A 237 13.00 -13.75 18.44
CA LYS A 237 12.29 -14.86 17.82
C LYS A 237 10.80 -14.55 17.84
N GLY A 238 10.14 -14.66 16.71
CA GLY A 238 8.72 -14.35 16.56
C GLY A 238 7.96 -15.46 15.84
N PHE A 239 6.78 -15.76 16.34
CA PHE A 239 5.82 -16.63 15.68
C PHE A 239 4.49 -15.88 15.56
N ASP A 240 3.98 -15.81 14.35
CA ASP A 240 2.70 -15.21 14.01
C ASP A 240 1.85 -16.22 13.25
N ILE A 241 0.58 -16.35 13.63
CA ILE A 241 -0.43 -17.09 12.88
C ILE A 241 -1.67 -16.20 12.74
N ASN A 242 -2.25 -16.16 11.56
CA ASN A 242 -3.42 -15.35 11.31
C ASN A 242 -4.44 -16.06 10.42
N THR A 243 -5.69 -15.67 10.58
CA THR A 243 -6.79 -15.98 9.66
C THR A 243 -7.52 -14.71 9.31
N SER A 244 -7.96 -14.59 8.06
CA SER A 244 -8.62 -13.39 7.53
C SER A 244 -9.92 -13.75 6.84
N LEU A 245 -10.97 -12.99 7.13
CA LEU A 245 -12.22 -12.97 6.40
C LEU A 245 -12.23 -11.75 5.47
N LEU A 246 -12.38 -12.00 4.18
CA LEU A 246 -12.50 -10.97 3.16
C LEU A 246 -13.96 -10.84 2.76
N TYR A 247 -14.47 -9.60 2.71
CA TYR A 247 -15.76 -9.27 2.11
C TYR A 247 -15.58 -8.18 1.06
N ARG A 248 -15.94 -8.50 -0.19
CA ARG A 248 -15.81 -7.61 -1.35
C ARG A 248 -17.18 -7.49 -2.03
N PRO A 249 -18.08 -6.60 -1.53
CA PRO A 249 -19.40 -6.41 -2.11
C PRO A 249 -19.35 -5.81 -3.51
N LEU A 250 -18.48 -4.82 -3.72
CA LEU A 250 -18.30 -4.10 -4.96
C LEU A 250 -16.87 -4.28 -5.53
N ILE A 251 -16.66 -3.99 -6.80
CA ILE A 251 -15.36 -4.12 -7.47
C ILE A 251 -14.28 -3.30 -6.77
N HIS A 252 -14.63 -2.09 -6.35
CA HIS A 252 -13.70 -1.12 -5.76
C HIS A 252 -13.66 -1.11 -4.23
N GLN A 253 -14.53 -1.89 -3.56
CA GLN A 253 -14.62 -1.91 -2.10
C GLN A 253 -14.21 -3.26 -1.53
N ARG A 254 -13.43 -3.22 -0.47
CA ARG A 254 -12.92 -4.40 0.21
C ARG A 254 -12.91 -4.18 1.71
N HIS A 255 -13.49 -5.10 2.45
CA HIS A 255 -13.41 -5.22 3.89
C HIS A 255 -12.60 -6.46 4.24
N MET A 256 -11.74 -6.37 5.21
CA MET A 256 -10.96 -7.52 5.69
C MET A 256 -10.94 -7.49 7.21
N LEU A 257 -11.32 -8.61 7.83
CA LEU A 257 -11.20 -8.82 9.26
C LEU A 257 -10.17 -9.90 9.51
N THR A 258 -9.12 -9.59 10.25
CA THR A 258 -8.01 -10.51 10.54
C THR A 258 -7.92 -10.73 12.05
N LEU A 259 -7.91 -12.00 12.45
CA LEU A 259 -7.53 -12.44 13.78
C LEU A 259 -6.10 -12.98 13.72
N GLN A 260 -5.21 -12.45 14.57
CA GLN A 260 -3.81 -12.85 14.62
C GLN A 260 -3.40 -13.18 16.05
N TYR A 261 -2.71 -14.29 16.21
CA TYR A 261 -1.95 -14.61 17.42
C TYR A 261 -0.46 -14.36 17.15
N SER A 262 0.17 -13.64 18.07
CA SER A 262 1.60 -13.35 18.04
C SER A 262 2.26 -13.80 19.33
N GLN A 263 3.42 -14.44 19.19
CA GLN A 263 4.29 -14.82 20.29
C GLN A 263 5.72 -14.36 19.97
N TYR A 264 6.26 -13.50 20.81
CA TYR A 264 7.61 -12.95 20.64
C TYR A 264 8.49 -13.30 21.82
N ILE A 265 9.76 -13.50 21.55
CA ILE A 265 10.80 -13.74 22.55
C ILE A 265 11.95 -12.79 22.20
N PHE A 266 12.25 -11.89 23.11
CA PHE A 266 13.37 -10.97 23.00
C PHE A 266 14.47 -11.30 23.98
N SER A 267 15.70 -10.88 23.69
CA SER A 267 16.81 -10.92 24.65
C SER A 267 16.51 -10.03 25.86
N ASP A 268 16.79 -10.48 27.05
CA ASP A 268 16.61 -9.71 28.29
C ASP A 268 17.47 -8.44 28.32
N THR A 269 18.56 -8.41 27.56
CA THR A 269 19.41 -7.22 27.40
C THR A 269 18.65 -6.05 26.80
N ILE A 270 17.66 -6.30 25.94
CA ILE A 270 16.84 -5.24 25.34
C ILE A 270 16.07 -4.45 26.39
N TYR A 271 15.52 -5.13 27.40
CA TYR A 271 14.86 -4.46 28.51
C TYR A 271 15.84 -3.63 29.38
N LYS A 272 17.07 -4.13 29.57
CA LYS A 272 18.13 -3.38 30.29
C LYS A 272 18.54 -2.10 29.54
N LEU A 273 18.59 -2.16 28.21
CA LEU A 273 18.94 -1.03 27.35
C LEU A 273 17.81 -0.02 27.21
N ASN A 274 16.56 -0.49 27.22
CA ASN A 274 15.37 0.35 27.14
C ASN A 274 14.23 -0.24 28.00
N PRO A 275 14.06 0.23 29.23
CA PRO A 275 12.98 -0.25 30.11
C PRO A 275 11.56 0.03 29.58
N HIS A 276 11.41 0.94 28.61
CA HIS A 276 10.14 1.26 27.94
C HIS A 276 9.89 0.40 26.70
N TYR A 277 10.79 -0.53 26.36
CA TYR A 277 10.64 -1.41 25.22
C TYR A 277 9.35 -2.25 25.31
N PHE A 278 9.02 -2.72 26.51
CA PHE A 278 7.82 -3.46 26.85
C PHE A 278 6.95 -2.68 27.86
N ILE A 279 5.71 -3.08 28.03
CA ILE A 279 4.82 -2.56 29.09
C ILE A 279 5.24 -3.08 30.47
N SER A 280 5.79 -4.27 30.51
CA SER A 280 6.30 -4.95 31.71
C SER A 280 7.71 -5.49 31.46
N SER A 281 8.40 -5.91 32.52
CA SER A 281 9.73 -6.54 32.39
C SER A 281 9.74 -7.88 31.67
N ASN A 282 8.61 -8.34 31.15
CA ASN A 282 8.51 -9.60 30.45
C ASN A 282 9.00 -9.45 29.00
N SER A 283 10.11 -10.11 28.68
CA SER A 283 10.71 -10.18 27.36
C SER A 283 10.01 -11.17 26.39
N LYS A 284 8.91 -11.79 26.83
CA LYS A 284 8.18 -12.82 26.06
C LYS A 284 6.70 -12.47 25.89
N PRO A 285 6.36 -11.34 25.24
CA PRO A 285 4.97 -10.99 25.02
C PRO A 285 4.28 -11.97 24.07
N ASN A 286 3.08 -12.38 24.43
CA ASN A 286 2.14 -13.09 23.58
C ASN A 286 0.78 -12.42 23.65
N PHE A 287 0.12 -12.25 22.50
CA PHE A 287 -1.13 -11.51 22.41
C PHE A 287 -1.94 -11.88 21.18
N LEU A 288 -3.24 -11.65 21.28
CA LEU A 288 -4.16 -11.65 20.16
C LEU A 288 -4.31 -10.23 19.61
N SER A 289 -4.50 -10.14 18.30
CA SER A 289 -4.83 -8.91 17.60
C SER A 289 -6.06 -9.12 16.73
N LEU A 290 -6.99 -8.16 16.77
CA LEU A 290 -8.12 -8.08 15.86
C LEU A 290 -7.91 -6.85 14.99
N ILE A 291 -7.89 -7.04 13.66
CA ILE A 291 -7.58 -5.99 12.71
C ILE A 291 -8.71 -5.94 11.69
N TYR A 292 -9.35 -4.79 11.58
CA TYR A 292 -10.31 -4.50 10.53
C TYR A 292 -9.70 -3.50 9.54
N GLU A 293 -9.81 -3.82 8.25
CA GLU A 293 -9.36 -2.95 7.17
C GLU A 293 -10.49 -2.76 6.16
N PHE A 294 -10.79 -1.50 5.89
CA PHE A 294 -11.65 -1.09 4.78
C PHE A 294 -10.81 -0.40 3.72
N ARG A 295 -11.08 -0.69 2.45
CA ARG A 295 -10.42 -0.06 1.32
C ARG A 295 -11.45 0.26 0.23
N SER A 296 -11.37 1.50 -0.27
CA SER A 296 -12.11 1.98 -1.43
C SER A 296 -11.09 2.49 -2.46
N ASP A 297 -11.00 1.83 -3.62
CA ASP A 297 -9.94 2.06 -4.60
C ASP A 297 -10.53 2.29 -5.98
N TYR A 298 -10.68 3.56 -6.34
CA TYR A 298 -11.19 4.04 -7.61
C TYR A 298 -10.09 4.67 -8.48
N ARG A 299 -8.83 4.28 -8.26
CA ARG A 299 -7.72 4.68 -9.11
C ARG A 299 -7.86 4.04 -10.49
N ASN A 300 -7.55 4.80 -11.53
CA ASN A 300 -7.54 4.27 -12.90
C ASN A 300 -6.53 3.11 -13.03
N LEU A 301 -5.28 3.30 -12.60
CA LEU A 301 -4.23 2.26 -12.52
C LEU A 301 -3.66 2.24 -11.10
N LYS A 302 -3.58 1.06 -10.49
CA LYS A 302 -3.12 0.93 -9.10
C LYS A 302 -1.63 1.19 -8.92
N TYR A 303 -0.82 0.79 -9.89
CA TYR A 303 0.64 0.89 -9.82
C TYR A 303 1.17 2.30 -10.07
N TYR A 304 0.55 3.06 -10.99
CA TYR A 304 0.91 4.45 -11.27
C TYR A 304 -0.35 5.25 -11.58
N PRO A 305 -1.08 5.68 -10.56
CA PRO A 305 -2.36 6.35 -10.77
C PRO A 305 -2.16 7.77 -11.29
N THR A 306 -2.95 8.11 -12.30
CA THR A 306 -3.03 9.46 -12.87
C THR A 306 -4.41 10.09 -12.65
N GLY A 307 -5.40 9.29 -12.22
CA GLY A 307 -6.77 9.75 -11.95
C GLY A 307 -7.48 8.88 -10.92
N GLY A 308 -8.55 9.39 -10.34
CA GLY A 308 -9.36 8.68 -9.37
C GLY A 308 -8.98 8.97 -7.91
N TYR A 309 -9.34 8.08 -7.00
CA TYR A 309 -8.99 8.22 -5.57
C TYR A 309 -8.77 6.87 -4.90
N TYR A 310 -8.10 6.92 -3.77
CA TYR A 310 -7.87 5.80 -2.87
C TYR A 310 -8.17 6.22 -1.45
N PHE A 311 -8.92 5.40 -0.73
CA PHE A 311 -9.20 5.55 0.70
C PHE A 311 -8.98 4.23 1.40
N ASP A 312 -8.31 4.26 2.55
CA ASP A 312 -8.27 3.14 3.49
C ASP A 312 -8.53 3.59 4.92
N LEU A 313 -9.07 2.66 5.69
CA LEU A 313 -9.27 2.76 7.13
C LEU A 313 -8.83 1.44 7.75
N ARG A 314 -7.91 1.50 8.70
CA ARG A 314 -7.47 0.37 9.52
C ARG A 314 -7.77 0.64 10.99
N ILE A 315 -8.46 -0.27 11.61
CA ILE A 315 -8.73 -0.29 13.05
C ILE A 315 -8.09 -1.55 13.60
N SER A 316 -7.24 -1.44 14.60
CA SER A 316 -6.60 -2.59 15.21
C SER A 316 -6.62 -2.53 16.73
N LYS A 317 -6.98 -3.65 17.33
CA LYS A 317 -6.90 -3.90 18.77
C LYS A 317 -5.86 -4.98 19.02
N GLN A 318 -4.84 -4.67 19.80
CA GLN A 318 -3.73 -5.55 20.12
C GLN A 318 -3.70 -5.77 21.65
N GLY A 319 -3.80 -7.04 22.06
CA GLY A 319 -3.93 -7.41 23.46
C GLY A 319 -5.35 -7.25 24.02
N PHE A 320 -5.87 -8.32 24.57
CA PHE A 320 -7.22 -8.41 25.16
C PHE A 320 -7.18 -8.85 26.62
N GLY A 321 -5.99 -8.91 27.23
CA GLY A 321 -5.81 -9.36 28.60
C GLY A 321 -5.98 -10.87 28.83
N PHE A 322 -6.15 -11.68 27.76
CA PHE A 322 -6.31 -13.13 27.90
C PHE A 322 -5.04 -13.84 28.38
N PHE A 323 -3.90 -13.26 28.14
CA PHE A 323 -2.61 -13.85 28.50
C PHE A 323 -1.99 -13.10 29.68
N GLN A 324 -1.73 -13.81 30.79
CA GLN A 324 -1.19 -13.23 32.02
C GLN A 324 0.18 -12.55 31.80
N ASN A 325 0.93 -12.99 30.81
CA ASN A 325 2.28 -12.51 30.49
C ASN A 325 2.29 -11.21 29.66
N SER A 326 1.15 -10.73 29.20
CA SER A 326 1.07 -9.52 28.36
C SER A 326 -0.03 -8.58 28.88
N LYS A 327 0.40 -7.47 29.47
CA LYS A 327 -0.48 -6.33 29.81
C LYS A 327 -0.71 -5.43 28.60
N LEU A 328 -0.51 -5.96 27.40
CA LEU A 328 -0.65 -5.20 26.16
C LEU A 328 -2.13 -4.82 25.96
N ASN A 329 -2.36 -3.55 25.74
CA ASN A 329 -3.68 -2.98 25.49
C ASN A 329 -3.52 -1.75 24.58
N VAL A 330 -3.39 -1.99 23.28
CA VAL A 330 -3.19 -0.94 22.28
C VAL A 330 -4.36 -0.96 21.31
N PHE A 331 -4.95 0.20 21.07
CA PHE A 331 -6.00 0.39 20.08
C PHE A 331 -5.56 1.47 19.09
N ASP A 332 -5.40 1.11 17.83
CA ASP A 332 -4.96 2.02 16.79
C ASP A 332 -6.04 2.22 15.73
N ILE A 333 -6.16 3.47 15.27
CA ILE A 333 -6.93 3.84 14.10
C ILE A 333 -5.97 4.52 13.13
N ALA A 334 -5.89 4.02 11.91
CA ALA A 334 -5.11 4.64 10.84
C ALA A 334 -5.97 4.79 9.59
N SER A 335 -5.81 5.88 8.88
CA SER A 335 -6.55 6.14 7.65
C SER A 335 -5.67 6.89 6.66
N ALA A 336 -5.83 6.59 5.37
CA ALA A 336 -5.22 7.36 4.30
C ALA A 336 -6.25 7.69 3.22
N PHE A 337 -6.19 8.91 2.73
CA PHE A 337 -6.94 9.37 1.57
C PHE A 337 -5.97 9.96 0.53
N LYS A 338 -6.08 9.50 -0.70
CA LYS A 338 -5.25 9.99 -1.83
C LYS A 338 -6.15 10.30 -3.00
N LYS A 339 -6.01 11.49 -3.57
CA LYS A 339 -6.72 11.92 -4.76
C LYS A 339 -5.73 12.21 -5.88
N TYR A 340 -6.11 11.80 -7.07
CA TYR A 340 -5.31 11.92 -8.29
C TYR A 340 -6.12 12.74 -9.29
N PHE A 341 -5.53 13.83 -9.78
CA PHE A 341 -6.15 14.74 -10.72
C PHE A 341 -5.37 14.72 -12.02
N THR A 342 -6.07 14.52 -13.12
CA THR A 342 -5.56 14.78 -14.46
C THR A 342 -5.83 16.25 -14.75
N LEU A 343 -4.79 17.09 -14.70
CA LEU A 343 -4.93 18.54 -14.94
C LEU A 343 -4.95 18.85 -16.43
N SER A 344 -4.19 18.07 -17.21
CA SER A 344 -4.17 18.10 -18.68
C SER A 344 -3.59 16.77 -19.18
N ASP A 345 -3.43 16.62 -20.48
CA ASP A 345 -2.87 15.40 -21.09
C ASP A 345 -1.49 15.01 -20.53
N ARG A 346 -0.72 15.98 -20.06
CA ARG A 346 0.65 15.75 -19.56
C ARG A 346 0.86 16.11 -18.11
N TRP A 347 -0.07 16.83 -17.46
CA TRP A 347 0.09 17.27 -16.09
C TRP A 347 -0.85 16.52 -15.14
N TYR A 348 -0.30 16.03 -14.06
CA TYR A 348 -1.03 15.27 -13.04
C TYR A 348 -0.69 15.79 -11.65
N LEU A 349 -1.68 15.89 -10.80
CA LEU A 349 -1.52 16.28 -9.41
C LEU A 349 -1.99 15.14 -8.50
N LEU A 350 -1.15 14.73 -7.58
CA LEU A 350 -1.49 13.83 -6.49
C LEU A 350 -1.52 14.63 -5.18
N THR A 351 -2.59 14.48 -4.42
CA THR A 351 -2.68 14.91 -3.02
C THR A 351 -2.98 13.71 -2.15
N GLY A 352 -2.31 13.60 -1.00
CA GLY A 352 -2.52 12.51 -0.05
C GLY A 352 -2.43 12.98 1.38
N VAL A 353 -3.31 12.47 2.23
CA VAL A 353 -3.27 12.68 3.68
C VAL A 353 -3.34 11.30 4.34
N SER A 354 -2.47 11.06 5.31
CA SER A 354 -2.50 9.85 6.15
C SER A 354 -2.45 10.27 7.61
N VAL A 355 -3.24 9.61 8.44
CA VAL A 355 -3.30 9.86 9.88
C VAL A 355 -3.27 8.53 10.64
N LYS A 356 -2.63 8.53 11.80
CA LYS A 356 -2.66 7.42 12.76
C LYS A 356 -2.92 7.97 14.16
N PHE A 357 -3.81 7.34 14.87
CA PHE A 357 -4.10 7.60 16.27
C PHE A 357 -3.93 6.30 17.05
N SER A 358 -3.10 6.33 18.09
CA SER A 358 -2.91 5.22 19.01
C SER A 358 -3.47 5.58 20.37
N LEU A 359 -4.49 4.82 20.79
CA LEU A 359 -5.16 4.97 22.07
C LEU A 359 -4.65 3.86 22.99
N ALA A 360 -3.59 4.15 23.74
CA ALA A 360 -3.00 3.25 24.71
C ALA A 360 -2.67 4.04 25.98
N ASP A 361 -2.91 3.44 27.14
CA ASP A 361 -2.47 4.03 28.40
C ASP A 361 -0.95 4.12 28.45
N ARG A 362 -0.29 3.04 28.04
CA ARG A 362 1.15 2.95 27.83
C ARG A 362 1.40 2.25 26.50
N GLN A 363 2.15 2.90 25.60
CA GLN A 363 2.57 2.30 24.36
C GLN A 363 4.00 1.77 24.51
N PRO A 364 4.23 0.48 24.27
CA PRO A 364 5.59 -0.06 24.29
C PRO A 364 6.37 0.45 23.08
N TYR A 365 7.69 0.64 23.24
CA TYR A 365 8.54 1.15 22.17
C TYR A 365 8.45 0.31 20.89
N PHE A 366 8.39 -1.01 20.99
CA PHE A 366 8.32 -1.88 19.80
C PHE A 366 7.02 -1.72 18.96
N MET A 367 6.05 -0.95 19.46
CA MET A 367 4.80 -0.58 18.75
C MET A 367 4.68 0.94 18.48
N SER A 368 5.71 1.73 18.81
CA SER A 368 5.66 3.20 18.69
C SER A 368 6.01 3.71 17.29
N SER A 369 6.36 2.85 16.35
CA SER A 369 6.76 3.22 14.99
C SER A 369 5.74 4.11 14.31
N SER A 370 6.19 5.23 13.76
CA SER A 370 5.36 6.23 13.11
C SER A 370 5.94 6.61 11.73
N LEU A 371 6.71 7.66 11.57
CA LEU A 371 7.31 8.06 10.29
C LEU A 371 8.73 7.50 10.11
N GLY A 372 9.15 7.32 8.86
CA GLY A 372 10.47 6.81 8.51
C GLY A 372 10.56 5.29 8.50
N TYR A 373 9.46 4.59 8.79
CA TYR A 373 9.37 3.14 8.72
C TYR A 373 8.68 2.71 7.43
N LYS A 374 9.33 1.86 6.63
CA LYS A 374 8.82 1.35 5.35
C LYS A 374 8.39 2.47 4.39
N TYR A 375 7.08 2.63 4.16
CA TYR A 375 6.52 3.54 3.16
C TYR A 375 6.01 4.86 3.73
N ASP A 376 5.84 4.98 5.05
CA ASP A 376 5.34 6.17 5.71
C ASP A 376 6.52 7.06 6.13
N PHE A 377 7.09 7.77 5.18
CA PHE A 377 8.19 8.69 5.40
C PHE A 377 7.96 10.04 4.69
N ILE A 378 8.63 11.05 5.17
CA ILE A 378 8.75 12.36 4.53
C ILE A 378 10.03 12.37 3.72
N ARG A 379 9.95 12.68 2.43
CA ARG A 379 11.12 12.76 1.55
C ARG A 379 12.10 13.82 2.05
N GLY A 380 13.39 13.50 2.01
CA GLY A 380 14.46 14.28 2.64
C GLY A 380 14.76 13.83 4.09
N TYR A 381 13.99 12.86 4.65
CA TYR A 381 14.24 12.27 5.96
C TYR A 381 14.49 10.76 5.90
N GLU A 382 15.04 10.25 4.81
CA GLU A 382 15.24 8.82 4.56
C GLU A 382 16.12 8.12 5.61
N TYR A 383 17.01 8.87 6.25
CA TYR A 383 17.91 8.37 7.31
C TYR A 383 17.26 8.38 8.70
N TYR A 384 16.18 9.13 8.88
CA TYR A 384 15.55 9.34 10.16
C TYR A 384 14.32 8.48 10.38
N VAL A 385 14.02 8.24 11.66
CA VAL A 385 12.74 7.65 12.09
C VAL A 385 12.15 8.53 13.19
N VAL A 386 10.84 8.53 13.24
CA VAL A 386 10.09 9.26 14.24
C VAL A 386 9.10 8.33 14.89
N ASP A 387 9.27 8.08 16.18
CA ASP A 387 8.32 7.32 16.97
C ASP A 387 7.26 8.23 17.57
N GLY A 388 6.06 7.68 17.73
CA GLY A 388 5.01 8.42 18.41
C GLY A 388 3.64 7.77 18.34
N ARG A 389 2.72 8.37 19.10
CA ARG A 389 1.34 7.87 19.25
C ARG A 389 0.44 8.33 18.11
N HIS A 390 0.53 9.61 17.76
CA HIS A 390 -0.34 10.18 16.73
C HIS A 390 0.50 10.75 15.61
N THR A 391 0.07 10.49 14.39
CA THR A 391 0.79 10.90 13.18
C THR A 391 -0.16 11.57 12.23
N ALA A 392 0.29 12.64 11.60
CA ALA A 392 -0.33 13.22 10.42
C ALA A 392 0.75 13.40 9.34
N LEU A 393 0.46 12.97 8.13
CA LEU A 393 1.34 13.06 6.96
C LEU A 393 0.53 13.55 5.77
N THR A 394 1.02 14.57 5.09
CA THR A 394 0.46 15.08 3.83
C THR A 394 1.52 15.00 2.76
N LYS A 395 1.13 14.53 1.57
CA LYS A 395 1.99 14.43 0.39
C LYS A 395 1.36 15.14 -0.79
N LEU A 396 2.14 15.99 -1.45
CA LEU A 396 1.79 16.65 -2.69
C LEU A 396 2.80 16.26 -3.76
N ASN A 397 2.31 15.91 -4.96
CA ASN A 397 3.18 15.63 -6.10
C ASN A 397 2.56 16.22 -7.36
N LEU A 398 3.29 17.11 -8.01
CA LEU A 398 2.97 17.58 -9.34
C LEU A 398 3.87 16.85 -10.33
N LYS A 399 3.28 16.22 -11.36
CA LYS A 399 4.00 15.38 -12.32
C LYS A 399 3.76 15.85 -13.73
N TYR A 400 4.81 15.87 -14.51
CA TYR A 400 4.77 16.11 -15.94
C TYR A 400 5.19 14.87 -16.71
N ARG A 401 4.35 14.38 -17.61
CA ARG A 401 4.63 13.22 -18.45
C ARG A 401 5.55 13.61 -19.60
N ILE A 402 6.80 13.13 -19.57
CA ILE A 402 7.80 13.36 -20.60
C ILE A 402 7.57 12.40 -21.77
N LEU A 403 7.44 11.09 -21.45
CA LEU A 403 7.25 10.03 -22.42
C LEU A 403 5.89 9.36 -22.15
N GLU A 404 5.07 9.31 -23.20
CA GLU A 404 3.80 8.58 -23.18
C GLU A 404 4.01 7.08 -23.01
N PRO A 405 3.05 6.35 -22.42
CA PRO A 405 3.14 4.90 -22.33
C PRO A 405 3.41 4.29 -23.70
N THR A 406 4.64 3.92 -23.94
CA THR A 406 5.12 3.35 -25.18
C THR A 406 5.40 1.88 -24.99
N ILE A 407 5.01 1.04 -25.94
CA ILE A 407 5.32 -0.39 -25.92
C ILE A 407 6.57 -0.60 -26.76
N ILE A 408 7.67 -0.98 -26.11
CA ILE A 408 8.91 -1.35 -26.76
C ILE A 408 8.88 -2.88 -26.93
N HIS A 409 9.05 -3.32 -28.16
CA HIS A 409 9.16 -4.74 -28.47
C HIS A 409 10.61 -5.19 -28.35
N LEU A 410 10.87 -6.21 -27.49
CA LEU A 410 12.18 -6.81 -27.30
C LEU A 410 12.28 -8.10 -28.16
N PRO A 411 12.87 -8.05 -29.35
CA PRO A 411 12.81 -9.15 -30.30
C PRO A 411 13.57 -10.41 -29.87
N PHE A 412 14.50 -10.27 -28.92
CA PHE A 412 15.30 -11.39 -28.40
C PHE A 412 14.55 -12.19 -27.32
N ILE A 413 13.35 -11.76 -26.88
CA ILE A 413 12.54 -12.47 -25.91
C ILE A 413 11.39 -13.17 -26.64
N PRO A 414 11.37 -14.52 -26.67
CA PRO A 414 10.40 -15.27 -27.50
C PRO A 414 8.98 -15.27 -26.92
N THR A 415 8.79 -14.85 -25.67
CA THR A 415 7.50 -14.94 -24.98
C THR A 415 6.81 -13.58 -24.96
N GLU A 416 5.58 -13.50 -25.50
CA GLU A 416 4.78 -12.26 -25.46
C GLU A 416 4.60 -11.67 -24.05
N LYS A 417 4.65 -12.53 -23.03
CA LYS A 417 4.56 -12.12 -21.62
C LYS A 417 5.69 -11.18 -21.20
N PHE A 418 6.85 -11.24 -21.85
CA PHE A 418 8.05 -10.49 -21.50
C PHE A 418 8.62 -9.66 -22.64
N SER A 419 8.20 -9.90 -23.88
CA SER A 419 8.75 -9.20 -25.06
C SER A 419 8.20 -7.78 -25.26
N LYS A 420 7.06 -7.46 -24.64
CA LYS A 420 6.40 -6.15 -24.78
C LYS A 420 6.65 -5.33 -23.51
N LEU A 421 7.69 -4.50 -23.52
CA LEU A 421 8.04 -3.63 -22.39
C LEU A 421 7.23 -2.33 -22.45
N HIS A 422 6.43 -2.06 -21.43
CA HIS A 422 5.87 -0.73 -21.21
C HIS A 422 6.93 0.20 -20.63
N LEU A 423 7.04 1.39 -21.19
CA LEU A 423 7.91 2.45 -20.67
C LEU A 423 7.16 3.77 -20.68
N SER A 424 7.15 4.46 -19.56
CA SER A 424 6.76 5.86 -19.47
C SER A 424 7.63 6.61 -18.48
N LEU A 425 7.86 7.90 -18.75
CA LEU A 425 8.75 8.75 -17.96
C LEU A 425 7.97 9.97 -17.46
N TYR A 426 8.15 10.27 -16.19
CA TYR A 426 7.54 11.44 -15.55
C TYR A 426 8.57 12.23 -14.76
N LEU A 427 8.61 13.54 -14.99
CA LEU A 427 9.29 14.47 -14.10
C LEU A 427 8.32 14.89 -13.01
N GLY A 428 8.75 14.91 -11.76
CA GLY A 428 7.91 15.25 -10.63
C GLY A 428 8.52 16.30 -9.71
N MET A 429 7.68 17.14 -9.16
CA MET A 429 7.99 17.99 -7.99
C MET A 429 7.15 17.48 -6.83
N HIS A 430 7.74 17.51 -5.63
CA HIS A 430 7.05 17.04 -4.44
C HIS A 430 7.21 17.96 -3.24
N SER A 431 6.21 17.91 -2.38
CA SER A 431 6.22 18.56 -1.06
C SER A 431 5.51 17.65 -0.06
N ASP A 432 6.23 17.18 0.94
CA ASP A 432 5.73 16.34 2.02
C ASP A 432 5.76 17.12 3.32
N MET A 433 4.72 16.97 4.14
CA MET A 433 4.59 17.61 5.44
C MET A 433 4.12 16.60 6.46
N GLY A 434 4.65 16.62 7.66
CA GLY A 434 4.23 15.71 8.72
C GLY A 434 4.44 16.23 10.12
N TYR A 435 3.72 15.58 11.02
CA TYR A 435 3.83 15.83 12.45
C TYR A 435 3.58 14.53 13.20
N VAL A 436 4.42 14.26 14.19
CA VAL A 436 4.28 13.12 15.09
C VAL A 436 4.18 13.62 16.51
N TYR A 437 3.12 13.26 17.20
CA TYR A 437 2.92 13.56 18.60
C TYR A 437 3.38 12.40 19.47
N GLU A 438 4.35 12.64 20.35
CA GLU A 438 4.84 11.72 21.36
C GLU A 438 4.91 12.41 22.73
N PRO A 439 4.03 12.09 23.68
CA PRO A 439 3.97 12.73 24.98
C PRO A 439 5.18 12.43 25.87
N ASN A 440 5.88 11.31 25.61
CA ASN A 440 7.00 10.84 26.43
C ASN A 440 8.35 11.02 25.73
N ASN A 441 8.49 12.02 24.87
CA ASN A 441 9.72 12.24 24.07
C ASN A 441 11.01 12.44 24.90
N ASN A 442 10.90 12.65 26.20
CA ASN A 442 12.04 12.94 27.09
C ASN A 442 12.70 11.68 27.68
N ASN A 443 12.67 10.55 27.01
CA ASN A 443 13.24 9.28 27.47
C ASN A 443 14.79 9.22 27.49
N GLY A 444 15.47 10.37 27.41
CA GLY A 444 16.94 10.46 27.50
C GLY A 444 17.68 10.13 26.19
N PHE A 445 16.98 9.94 25.08
CA PHE A 445 17.57 9.54 23.79
C PHE A 445 17.79 10.71 22.81
N ASN A 446 17.56 11.96 23.22
CA ASN A 446 17.82 13.20 22.46
C ASN A 446 17.16 13.23 21.07
N ASN A 447 15.91 12.73 20.95
CA ASN A 447 15.14 12.81 19.72
C ASN A 447 14.51 14.19 19.57
N LYS A 448 14.69 14.83 18.40
CA LYS A 448 14.26 16.20 18.11
C LYS A 448 13.11 16.29 17.12
N LEU A 449 12.88 15.24 16.33
CA LEU A 449 11.85 15.21 15.31
C LEU A 449 10.43 14.99 15.86
N PRO A 450 10.19 14.17 16.91
CA PRO A 450 8.88 14.11 17.54
C PRO A 450 8.46 15.49 18.09
N ASN A 451 7.14 15.77 18.03
CA ASN A 451 6.55 17.05 18.45
C ASN A 451 7.04 18.27 17.66
N SER A 452 7.66 18.07 16.50
CA SER A 452 8.09 19.12 15.58
C SER A 452 7.37 19.00 14.24
N PHE A 453 7.18 20.15 13.57
CA PHE A 453 6.67 20.15 12.20
C PHE A 453 7.80 19.77 11.25
N LEU A 454 7.56 18.77 10.43
CA LEU A 454 8.50 18.25 9.45
C LEU A 454 8.03 18.60 8.04
N TRP A 455 8.94 18.98 7.16
CA TRP A 455 8.66 19.16 5.76
C TRP A 455 9.87 18.79 4.90
N GLY A 456 9.59 18.25 3.72
CA GLY A 456 10.59 17.93 2.70
C GLY A 456 10.06 18.25 1.32
N ASN A 457 10.90 18.90 0.51
CA ASN A 457 10.57 19.30 -0.85
C ASN A 457 11.65 18.79 -1.81
N GLY A 458 11.28 18.63 -3.07
CA GLY A 458 12.24 18.21 -4.06
C GLY A 458 11.64 17.96 -5.43
N PHE A 459 12.44 17.35 -6.28
CA PHE A 459 12.06 16.94 -7.62
C PHE A 459 12.65 15.57 -7.94
N GLY A 460 12.06 14.86 -8.90
CA GLY A 460 12.51 13.52 -9.24
C GLY A 460 12.03 13.06 -10.60
N LEU A 461 12.62 11.98 -11.05
CA LEU A 461 12.28 11.28 -12.29
C LEU A 461 11.70 9.92 -11.94
N ASP A 462 10.46 9.66 -12.38
CA ASP A 462 9.82 8.35 -12.30
C ASP A 462 9.97 7.63 -13.63
N VAL A 463 10.52 6.43 -13.59
CA VAL A 463 10.57 5.48 -14.70
C VAL A 463 9.57 4.38 -14.41
N VAL A 464 8.46 4.38 -15.15
CA VAL A 464 7.41 3.37 -15.01
C VAL A 464 7.61 2.32 -16.08
N THR A 465 7.75 1.08 -15.66
CA THR A 465 8.11 0.00 -16.55
C THR A 465 7.20 -1.22 -16.36
N TYR A 466 7.60 -2.31 -16.95
CA TYR A 466 6.90 -3.57 -17.05
C TYR A 466 6.60 -4.21 -15.67
N TYR A 467 5.54 -4.99 -15.59
CA TYR A 467 5.05 -5.61 -14.34
C TYR A 467 4.83 -4.61 -13.20
N ASP A 468 4.36 -3.41 -13.56
CA ASP A 468 4.00 -2.38 -12.60
C ASP A 468 5.18 -1.87 -11.75
N GLN A 469 6.42 -2.07 -12.23
CA GLN A 469 7.61 -1.58 -11.54
C GLN A 469 7.81 -0.09 -11.78
N VAL A 470 8.09 0.64 -10.71
CA VAL A 470 8.41 2.07 -10.76
C VAL A 470 9.75 2.30 -10.09
N MET A 471 10.71 2.81 -10.83
CA MET A 471 11.96 3.31 -10.28
C MET A 471 11.86 4.83 -10.19
N ARG A 472 12.21 5.37 -9.04
CA ARG A 472 12.23 6.81 -8.80
C ARG A 472 13.61 7.24 -8.36
N ILE A 473 14.16 8.24 -9.04
CA ILE A 473 15.35 8.97 -8.63
C ILE A 473 14.91 10.36 -8.25
N GLU A 474 15.16 10.77 -7.00
CA GLU A 474 14.72 12.06 -6.52
C GLU A 474 15.80 12.79 -5.71
N TYR A 475 15.82 14.10 -5.87
CA TYR A 475 16.59 15.02 -5.03
C TYR A 475 15.64 15.69 -4.06
N SER A 476 15.95 15.62 -2.78
CA SER A 476 15.10 16.17 -1.72
C SER A 476 15.90 17.00 -0.74
N ILE A 477 15.25 18.04 -0.19
CA ILE A 477 15.75 18.89 0.88
C ILE A 477 14.75 18.89 2.03
N ASN A 478 15.23 18.81 3.27
CA ASN A 478 14.40 18.82 4.47
C ASN A 478 14.52 20.17 5.24
N ARG A 479 13.72 20.31 6.31
CA ARG A 479 13.69 21.51 7.16
C ARG A 479 15.04 21.84 7.81
N LYS A 480 15.91 20.84 8.02
CA LYS A 480 17.24 21.05 8.61
C LYS A 480 18.24 21.62 7.59
N GLY A 481 17.85 21.78 6.31
CA GLY A 481 18.74 22.14 5.20
C GLY A 481 19.56 20.96 4.67
N GLU A 482 19.31 19.75 5.18
CA GLU A 482 19.95 18.55 4.67
C GLU A 482 19.33 18.17 3.34
N HIS A 483 20.14 17.73 2.39
CA HIS A 483 19.70 17.38 1.05
C HIS A 483 20.46 16.16 0.53
N GLY A 484 19.85 15.46 -0.42
CA GLY A 484 20.42 14.25 -0.98
C GLY A 484 19.70 13.76 -2.22
N VAL A 485 20.35 12.84 -2.92
CA VAL A 485 19.74 12.06 -4.01
C VAL A 485 19.36 10.69 -3.47
N PHE A 486 18.11 10.31 -3.70
CA PHE A 486 17.56 9.06 -3.20
C PHE A 486 16.99 8.23 -4.33
N LEU A 487 17.19 6.91 -4.24
CA LEU A 487 16.66 5.94 -5.18
C LEU A 487 15.58 5.09 -4.50
N HIS A 488 14.39 5.05 -5.09
CA HIS A 488 13.29 4.25 -4.60
C HIS A 488 12.79 3.27 -5.67
N PHE A 489 12.60 2.03 -5.26
CA PHE A 489 11.93 1.02 -6.06
C PHE A 489 10.54 0.78 -5.47
N LEU A 490 9.53 1.17 -6.20
CA LEU A 490 8.13 1.04 -5.82
C LEU A 490 7.57 -0.14 -6.58
N ALA A 491 7.54 -1.31 -5.96
CA ALA A 491 6.77 -2.42 -6.48
C ALA A 491 5.32 -2.27 -6.01
N PRO A 492 4.33 -2.50 -6.84
CA PRO A 492 2.95 -2.60 -6.37
C PRO A 492 2.85 -3.86 -5.53
N ILE A 493 2.55 -3.71 -4.27
CA ILE A 493 2.21 -4.80 -3.35
C ILE A 493 0.71 -4.85 -3.24
#